data_b1df915bac19c5ec7e0d54c265ba5ac0
#
_entry.id   b1df915bac19c5ec7e0d54c265ba5ac0
#
_cell.length_a   1.000
_cell.length_b   1.000
_cell.length_c   1.000
_cell.angle_alpha   90.00
_cell.angle_beta   90.00
_cell.angle_gamma   90.00
#
_symmetry.space_group_name_H-M   'P 1'
#
loop_
_entity.id
_entity.type
_entity.pdbx_description
1 polymer ?
#
loop_
_entity_poly.entity_id
_entity_poly.type
_entity_poly.pdbx_seq_one_letter_code
_entity_poly.pdbx_strand_id
1 'polypeptide(L)'
;MLRVDEQLRNGATAAERAPAVADEMVAFFGSGEAGLGNAQRALDVARTHRERGNRLVDGDGNPVVHEVGDVRLLAPVPRPRRVRDYLTYPGHATGGGLKLSPAFEAMPICYKCNIETIVGPGETLLWPSYTDQLDFELELGFFTSTGGRNLTPGEAQRHIAGVTIFNDVSARDIQVFEMSLTIGPSKGKDFCTAMGPCVLTMDEVDEWSVEMSARVNGELWASGTTKERQFSFAEVLSWASLDEDVYPGEFFALGTVGGGCGYELDRWIQPGDIVELEASGVGVLSNPVGTKQIRPDGAGLATYHGSPEVHPARSE
;
A
#
# COMPACT_ATOMS: atom_id res chain seq x y z
N MET A 1 -3.75 17.65 -3.84
CA MET A 1 -4.56 18.13 -2.70
C MET A 1 -4.97 19.58 -2.97
N LEU A 2 -6.27 19.90 -2.89
CA LEU A 2 -6.84 21.15 -3.40
C LEU A 2 -6.61 22.29 -2.39
N ARG A 3 -5.68 23.22 -2.67
CA ARG A 3 -5.74 24.57 -2.08
C ARG A 3 -6.85 25.38 -2.78
N VAL A 4 -8.11 25.06 -2.49
CA VAL A 4 -9.27 25.77 -3.01
C VAL A 4 -9.62 27.01 -2.14
N ASP A 5 -8.82 27.28 -1.12
CA ASP A 5 -9.27 27.97 0.10
C ASP A 5 -9.31 29.51 0.05
N GLU A 6 -8.51 30.21 -0.74
CA GLU A 6 -8.43 31.66 -0.59
C GLU A 6 -9.24 32.50 -1.58
N GLN A 7 -9.40 32.07 -2.79
CA GLN A 7 -10.12 32.88 -3.80
C GLN A 7 -11.63 32.72 -3.78
N LEU A 8 -12.14 31.56 -3.36
CA LEU A 8 -13.57 31.41 -3.15
C LEU A 8 -14.07 32.21 -1.92
N ARG A 9 -13.16 32.72 -1.09
CA ARG A 9 -13.50 33.59 0.05
C ARG A 9 -13.77 35.04 -0.37
N ASN A 10 -13.27 35.52 -1.49
CA ASN A 10 -13.24 36.96 -1.84
C ASN A 10 -14.22 37.40 -2.91
N GLY A 11 -15.35 36.76 -3.07
CA GLY A 11 -16.37 37.23 -4.04
C GLY A 11 -17.51 36.25 -4.30
N ALA A 12 -17.44 35.06 -3.74
CA ALA A 12 -18.46 34.04 -3.86
C ALA A 12 -19.50 34.14 -2.74
N THR A 13 -20.75 33.83 -3.04
CA THR A 13 -21.80 33.66 -2.01
C THR A 13 -21.44 32.55 -1.05
N ALA A 14 -22.02 32.51 0.15
CA ALA A 14 -21.76 31.47 1.15
C ALA A 14 -21.98 30.04 0.63
N ALA A 15 -22.79 29.87 -0.43
CA ALA A 15 -23.04 28.60 -1.11
C ALA A 15 -21.91 28.19 -2.09
N GLU A 16 -21.07 29.13 -2.52
CA GLU A 16 -19.99 28.94 -3.49
C GLU A 16 -18.60 28.80 -2.80
N ARG A 17 -18.54 28.93 -1.49
CA ARG A 17 -17.29 28.75 -0.74
C ARG A 17 -16.99 27.27 -0.60
N ALA A 18 -15.92 26.81 -1.24
CA ALA A 18 -15.43 25.46 -0.98
C ALA A 18 -15.01 25.35 0.51
N PRO A 19 -15.45 24.31 1.19
CA PRO A 19 -15.05 24.09 2.58
C PRO A 19 -13.57 23.73 2.65
N ALA A 20 -12.94 24.03 3.78
CA ALA A 20 -11.56 23.65 4.02
C ALA A 20 -11.42 22.12 3.99
N VAL A 21 -10.51 21.62 3.16
CA VAL A 21 -10.06 20.24 3.13
C VAL A 21 -8.64 20.23 3.66
N ALA A 22 -8.32 19.30 4.56
CA ALA A 22 -6.97 19.19 5.10
C ALA A 22 -5.96 18.96 3.95
N ASP A 23 -4.83 19.63 4.01
CA ASP A 23 -3.76 19.58 2.99
C ASP A 23 -2.76 18.45 3.21
N GLU A 24 -2.95 17.66 4.28
CA GLU A 24 -2.14 16.51 4.64
C GLU A 24 -3.07 15.28 4.81
N MET A 25 -2.68 14.13 4.25
CA MET A 25 -3.56 12.95 4.16
C MET A 25 -3.96 12.40 5.53
N VAL A 26 -3.06 12.36 6.52
CA VAL A 26 -3.39 11.85 7.86
C VAL A 26 -4.38 12.77 8.56
N ALA A 27 -4.21 14.09 8.42
CA ALA A 27 -5.18 15.07 8.91
C ALA A 27 -6.53 14.96 8.19
N PHE A 28 -6.51 14.65 6.87
CA PHE A 28 -7.72 14.39 6.10
C PHE A 28 -8.44 13.13 6.61
N PHE A 29 -7.72 12.03 6.84
CA PHE A 29 -8.30 10.81 7.41
C PHE A 29 -8.95 11.08 8.77
N GLY A 30 -8.29 11.86 9.63
CA GLY A 30 -8.79 12.22 10.95
C GLY A 30 -10.02 13.16 10.92
N SER A 31 -10.33 13.77 9.76
CA SER A 31 -11.50 14.66 9.62
C SER A 31 -12.85 13.92 9.46
N GLY A 32 -12.82 12.61 9.24
CA GLY A 32 -13.99 11.74 9.18
C GLY A 32 -15.02 12.17 8.13
N GLU A 33 -16.30 11.92 8.40
CA GLU A 33 -17.42 12.25 7.49
C GLU A 33 -17.47 13.73 7.09
N ALA A 34 -17.11 14.62 8.02
CA ALA A 34 -17.09 16.06 7.72
C ALA A 34 -16.04 16.41 6.68
N GLY A 35 -14.85 15.80 6.77
CA GLY A 35 -13.78 15.96 5.78
C GLY A 35 -14.13 15.38 4.42
N LEU A 36 -14.72 14.19 4.39
CA LEU A 36 -15.23 13.57 3.15
C LEU A 36 -16.30 14.44 2.49
N GLY A 37 -17.28 14.93 3.27
CA GLY A 37 -18.29 15.84 2.76
C GLY A 37 -17.72 17.18 2.24
N ASN A 38 -16.64 17.69 2.87
CA ASN A 38 -15.93 18.87 2.40
C ASN A 38 -15.21 18.60 1.08
N ALA A 39 -14.51 17.46 0.97
CA ALA A 39 -13.84 17.04 -0.25
C ALA A 39 -14.83 16.88 -1.42
N GLN A 40 -15.97 16.24 -1.18
CA GLN A 40 -17.01 16.08 -2.20
C GLN A 40 -17.52 17.45 -2.70
N ARG A 41 -17.82 18.39 -1.80
CA ARG A 41 -18.24 19.75 -2.20
C ARG A 41 -17.15 20.48 -3.00
N ALA A 42 -15.87 20.31 -2.63
CA ALA A 42 -14.76 20.89 -3.39
C ALA A 42 -14.67 20.31 -4.81
N LEU A 43 -14.86 18.99 -4.95
CA LEU A 43 -14.92 18.32 -6.26
C LEU A 43 -16.10 18.81 -7.11
N ASP A 44 -17.28 19.00 -6.52
CA ASP A 44 -18.47 19.48 -7.22
C ASP A 44 -18.27 20.91 -7.73
N VAL A 45 -17.61 21.78 -6.95
CA VAL A 45 -17.21 23.12 -7.40
C VAL A 45 -16.25 23.03 -8.59
N ALA A 46 -15.22 22.18 -8.50
CA ALA A 46 -14.24 22.00 -9.56
C ALA A 46 -14.90 21.47 -10.86
N ARG A 47 -15.79 20.49 -10.76
CA ARG A 47 -16.56 19.94 -11.90
C ARG A 47 -17.43 21.02 -12.54
N THR A 48 -18.17 21.80 -11.75
CA THR A 48 -19.02 22.88 -12.24
C THR A 48 -18.24 23.95 -13.01
N HIS A 49 -17.05 24.32 -12.50
CA HIS A 49 -16.18 25.28 -13.21
C HIS A 49 -15.65 24.70 -14.52
N ARG A 50 -15.24 23.43 -14.55
CA ARG A 50 -14.78 22.72 -15.76
C ARG A 50 -15.88 22.64 -16.82
N GLU A 51 -17.11 22.30 -16.44
CA GLU A 51 -18.27 22.23 -17.33
C GLU A 51 -18.62 23.58 -17.98
N ARG A 52 -18.40 24.67 -17.25
CA ARG A 52 -18.59 26.05 -17.75
C ARG A 52 -17.40 26.56 -18.59
N GLY A 53 -16.36 25.74 -18.79
CA GLY A 53 -15.13 26.14 -19.48
C GLY A 53 -14.26 27.14 -18.70
N ASN A 54 -14.52 27.31 -17.40
CA ASN A 54 -13.79 28.22 -16.54
C ASN A 54 -12.55 27.50 -15.96
N ARG A 55 -11.40 28.19 -15.98
CA ARG A 55 -10.20 27.73 -15.28
C ARG A 55 -10.28 28.10 -13.80
N LEU A 56 -10.21 27.10 -12.94
CA LEU A 56 -10.13 27.31 -11.49
C LEU A 56 -8.66 27.57 -11.12
N VAL A 57 -8.41 28.71 -10.46
CA VAL A 57 -7.05 29.11 -10.03
C VAL A 57 -7.05 29.49 -8.54
N ASP A 58 -5.88 29.40 -7.90
CA ASP A 58 -5.65 29.85 -6.52
C ASP A 58 -5.47 31.38 -6.44
N GLY A 59 -5.17 31.91 -5.24
CA GLY A 59 -4.93 33.33 -4.98
C GLY A 59 -3.76 33.93 -5.74
N ASP A 60 -2.84 33.11 -6.17
CA ASP A 60 -1.64 33.50 -6.93
C ASP A 60 -1.80 33.30 -8.45
N GLY A 61 -2.99 32.82 -8.89
CA GLY A 61 -3.30 32.54 -10.28
C GLY A 61 -2.85 31.19 -10.80
N ASN A 62 -2.38 30.28 -9.94
CA ASN A 62 -1.99 28.94 -10.34
C ASN A 62 -3.22 28.03 -10.51
N PRO A 63 -3.20 27.08 -11.47
CA PRO A 63 -4.30 26.14 -11.60
C PRO A 63 -4.43 25.26 -10.35
N VAL A 64 -5.68 25.01 -9.91
CA VAL A 64 -5.98 24.08 -8.80
C VAL A 64 -6.52 22.73 -9.30
N VAL A 65 -6.80 22.61 -10.60
CA VAL A 65 -7.16 21.36 -11.27
C VAL A 65 -6.07 21.05 -12.28
N HIS A 66 -5.50 19.86 -12.17
CA HIS A 66 -4.43 19.35 -13.02
C HIS A 66 -4.90 18.10 -13.75
N GLU A 67 -4.44 17.88 -14.96
CA GLU A 67 -4.57 16.58 -15.62
C GLU A 67 -3.57 15.60 -14.95
N VAL A 68 -3.96 14.31 -14.87
CA VAL A 68 -3.14 13.29 -14.18
C VAL A 68 -1.74 13.20 -14.80
N GLY A 69 -1.62 13.38 -16.12
CA GLY A 69 -0.33 13.36 -16.81
C GLY A 69 0.60 14.54 -16.51
N ASP A 70 0.09 15.63 -15.91
CA ASP A 70 0.86 16.83 -15.57
C ASP A 70 1.40 16.81 -14.12
N VAL A 71 1.06 15.76 -13.36
CA VAL A 71 1.45 15.63 -11.96
C VAL A 71 2.16 14.31 -11.70
N ARG A 72 3.06 14.30 -10.71
CA ARG A 72 3.63 13.08 -10.18
C ARG A 72 2.83 12.66 -8.95
N LEU A 73 2.20 11.51 -9.01
CA LEU A 73 1.59 10.91 -7.82
C LEU A 73 2.69 10.40 -6.87
N LEU A 74 2.51 10.66 -5.60
CA LEU A 74 3.33 10.10 -4.53
C LEU A 74 2.58 8.94 -3.89
N ALA A 75 3.25 8.16 -3.05
CA ALA A 75 2.55 7.27 -2.14
C ALA A 75 1.51 8.08 -1.34
N PRO A 76 0.29 7.55 -1.11
CA PRO A 76 -0.80 8.31 -0.46
C PRO A 76 -0.40 8.91 0.89
N VAL A 77 0.36 8.17 1.67
CA VAL A 77 1.06 8.64 2.87
C VAL A 77 2.53 8.25 2.72
N PRO A 78 3.41 9.15 2.25
CA PRO A 78 4.80 8.81 1.91
C PRO A 78 5.62 8.30 3.11
N ARG A 79 5.26 8.70 4.31
CA ARG A 79 5.89 8.26 5.57
C ARG A 79 4.80 8.00 6.60
N PRO A 80 4.13 6.86 6.54
CA PRO A 80 3.17 6.47 7.58
C PRO A 80 3.90 6.28 8.91
N ARG A 81 3.20 6.49 10.00
CA ARG A 81 3.81 6.35 11.33
C ARG A 81 4.33 4.94 11.60
N ARG A 82 3.63 3.93 11.07
CA ARG A 82 3.99 2.50 11.10
C ARG A 82 3.41 1.81 9.88
N VAL A 83 4.08 0.76 9.44
CA VAL A 83 3.54 -0.21 8.51
C VAL A 83 3.67 -1.59 9.15
N ARG A 84 2.57 -2.31 9.20
CA ARG A 84 2.50 -3.71 9.62
C ARG A 84 2.01 -4.52 8.44
N ASP A 85 2.76 -5.54 8.08
CA ASP A 85 2.37 -6.45 7.03
C ASP A 85 2.02 -7.82 7.64
N TYR A 86 0.78 -8.22 7.38
CA TYR A 86 0.16 -9.41 7.96
C TYR A 86 0.15 -10.56 6.97
N LEU A 87 0.23 -11.76 7.48
CA LEU A 87 0.03 -12.98 6.72
C LEU A 87 -1.39 -13.49 6.98
N THR A 88 -2.37 -13.05 6.16
CA THR A 88 -3.79 -13.42 6.36
C THR A 88 -4.38 -14.33 5.30
N TYR A 89 -3.62 -14.63 4.23
CA TYR A 89 -4.08 -15.50 3.14
C TYR A 89 -3.49 -16.91 3.29
N PRO A 90 -4.32 -17.92 3.60
CA PRO A 90 -3.86 -19.32 3.70
C PRO A 90 -3.23 -19.83 2.40
N GLY A 91 -3.75 -19.40 1.24
CA GLY A 91 -3.25 -19.77 -0.09
C GLY A 91 -1.80 -19.35 -0.28
N HIS A 92 -1.46 -18.09 0.05
CA HIS A 92 -0.10 -17.57 -0.02
C HIS A 92 0.84 -18.31 0.96
N ALA A 93 0.42 -18.47 2.21
CA ALA A 93 1.24 -19.17 3.21
C ALA A 93 1.61 -20.58 2.75
N THR A 94 0.66 -21.35 2.25
CA THR A 94 0.89 -22.72 1.77
C THR A 94 1.62 -22.76 0.43
N GLY A 95 1.32 -21.81 -0.49
CA GLY A 95 2.04 -21.63 -1.76
C GLY A 95 3.52 -21.31 -1.56
N GLY A 96 3.85 -20.53 -0.52
CA GLY A 96 5.21 -20.27 -0.05
C GLY A 96 5.87 -21.43 0.71
N GLY A 97 5.17 -22.57 0.86
CA GLY A 97 5.70 -23.77 1.52
C GLY A 97 5.57 -23.77 3.04
N LEU A 98 4.83 -22.81 3.63
CA LEU A 98 4.57 -22.80 5.07
C LEU A 98 3.51 -23.85 5.44
N LYS A 99 3.73 -24.52 6.56
CA LYS A 99 2.67 -25.35 7.17
C LYS A 99 1.85 -24.46 8.09
N LEU A 100 0.56 -24.38 7.84
CA LEU A 100 -0.35 -23.64 8.72
C LEU A 100 -0.31 -24.22 10.11
N SER A 101 -0.09 -23.38 11.10
CA SER A 101 -0.06 -23.74 12.52
C SER A 101 -1.33 -23.26 13.21
N PRO A 102 -1.68 -23.77 14.40
CA PRO A 102 -2.80 -23.24 15.18
C PRO A 102 -2.69 -21.72 15.46
N ALA A 103 -1.48 -21.16 15.49
CA ALA A 103 -1.29 -19.72 15.65
C ALA A 103 -1.78 -18.94 14.44
N PHE A 104 -1.62 -19.46 13.21
CA PHE A 104 -2.15 -18.84 12.00
C PHE A 104 -3.69 -18.74 12.04
N GLU A 105 -4.37 -19.75 12.55
CA GLU A 105 -5.82 -19.75 12.69
C GLU A 105 -6.33 -18.88 13.83
N ALA A 106 -5.50 -18.71 14.88
CA ALA A 106 -5.93 -18.06 16.11
C ALA A 106 -5.77 -16.54 16.12
N MET A 107 -4.80 -15.99 15.38
CA MET A 107 -4.48 -14.57 15.43
C MET A 107 -3.77 -14.10 14.16
N PRO A 108 -4.02 -12.86 13.69
CA PRO A 108 -3.24 -12.27 12.61
C PRO A 108 -1.81 -11.97 13.09
N ILE A 109 -0.83 -12.44 12.33
CA ILE A 109 0.60 -12.28 12.63
C ILE A 109 1.21 -11.36 11.57
N CYS A 110 2.01 -10.40 12.01
CA CYS A 110 2.69 -9.45 11.12
C CYS A 110 4.17 -9.30 11.44
N TYR A 111 4.91 -8.83 10.45
CA TYR A 111 6.18 -8.14 10.68
C TYR A 111 6.01 -6.62 10.50
N LYS A 112 7.03 -5.85 10.86
CA LYS A 112 7.02 -4.38 10.77
C LYS A 112 7.97 -3.93 9.68
N CYS A 113 7.42 -3.21 8.69
CA CYS A 113 8.17 -2.77 7.53
C CYS A 113 8.98 -1.50 7.81
N ASN A 114 10.01 -1.29 7.00
CA ASN A 114 10.78 -0.05 6.97
C ASN A 114 9.98 1.06 6.29
N ILE A 115 9.55 2.06 7.03
CA ILE A 115 8.76 3.20 6.51
C ILE A 115 9.56 4.18 5.66
N GLU A 116 10.89 4.13 5.68
CA GLU A 116 11.77 5.07 4.97
C GLU A 116 12.04 4.66 3.51
N THR A 117 11.61 3.46 3.10
CA THR A 117 11.85 2.91 1.76
C THR A 117 10.59 2.80 0.91
N ILE A 118 9.54 3.52 1.30
CA ILE A 118 8.27 3.56 0.58
C ILE A 118 8.40 4.42 -0.66
N VAL A 119 7.97 3.88 -1.80
CA VAL A 119 7.89 4.56 -3.09
C VAL A 119 6.44 4.65 -3.57
N GLY A 120 6.14 5.66 -4.38
CA GLY A 120 4.82 5.88 -4.98
C GLY A 120 4.72 5.35 -6.41
N PRO A 121 3.58 5.64 -7.08
CA PRO A 121 3.37 5.25 -8.48
C PRO A 121 4.45 5.81 -9.41
N GLY A 122 4.95 4.99 -10.34
CA GLY A 122 5.96 5.37 -11.32
C GLY A 122 7.38 5.49 -10.78
N GLU A 123 7.59 5.40 -9.47
CA GLU A 123 8.92 5.37 -8.89
C GLU A 123 9.56 3.99 -9.07
N THR A 124 10.90 3.96 -9.19
CA THR A 124 11.63 2.73 -9.48
C THR A 124 11.71 1.82 -8.25
N LEU A 125 11.37 0.54 -8.42
CA LEU A 125 11.63 -0.49 -7.42
C LEU A 125 13.14 -0.72 -7.32
N LEU A 126 13.70 -0.53 -6.13
CA LEU A 126 15.12 -0.72 -5.90
C LEU A 126 15.48 -2.21 -5.99
N TRP A 127 16.54 -2.54 -6.72
CA TRP A 127 17.13 -3.87 -6.72
C TRP A 127 18.44 -3.85 -5.93
N PRO A 128 18.46 -4.37 -4.71
CA PRO A 128 19.66 -4.32 -3.88
C PRO A 128 20.77 -5.26 -4.39
N SER A 129 22.01 -4.92 -4.05
CA SER A 129 23.20 -5.64 -4.53
C SER A 129 23.33 -7.08 -3.99
N TYR A 130 22.57 -7.42 -2.96
CA TYR A 130 22.71 -8.68 -2.23
C TYR A 130 21.71 -9.76 -2.62
N THR A 131 20.84 -9.52 -3.61
CA THR A 131 19.85 -10.49 -4.09
C THR A 131 19.95 -10.70 -5.58
N ASP A 132 19.69 -11.92 -6.04
CA ASP A 132 19.50 -12.29 -7.44
C ASP A 132 18.06 -12.67 -7.75
N GLN A 133 17.18 -12.75 -6.75
CA GLN A 133 15.78 -13.15 -6.87
C GLN A 133 14.86 -12.06 -6.32
N LEU A 134 14.65 -11.01 -7.14
CA LEU A 134 13.70 -9.94 -6.83
C LEU A 134 12.29 -10.35 -7.22
N ASP A 135 11.32 -10.01 -6.37
CA ASP A 135 9.93 -10.40 -6.51
C ASP A 135 8.99 -9.26 -6.11
N PHE A 136 7.75 -9.34 -6.57
CA PHE A 136 6.63 -8.49 -6.15
C PHE A 136 5.65 -9.28 -5.29
N GLU A 137 4.84 -8.59 -4.50
CA GLU A 137 3.71 -9.15 -3.78
C GLU A 137 2.45 -8.33 -4.01
N LEU A 138 1.39 -9.01 -4.49
CA LEU A 138 0.08 -8.42 -4.77
C LEU A 138 -0.74 -8.36 -3.50
N GLU A 139 -0.81 -7.18 -2.89
CA GLU A 139 -1.47 -6.95 -1.63
C GLU A 139 -2.43 -5.76 -1.65
N LEU A 140 -3.38 -5.80 -0.73
CA LEU A 140 -4.22 -4.69 -0.33
C LEU A 140 -3.99 -4.40 1.15
N GLY A 141 -3.98 -3.13 1.51
CA GLY A 141 -3.94 -2.73 2.91
C GLY A 141 -4.80 -1.50 3.19
N PHE A 142 -4.99 -1.19 4.46
CA PHE A 142 -5.79 -0.06 4.89
C PHE A 142 -5.02 0.91 5.78
N PHE A 143 -5.41 2.19 5.73
CA PHE A 143 -4.96 3.22 6.65
C PHE A 143 -5.94 3.41 7.80
N THR A 144 -5.43 3.75 8.97
CA THR A 144 -6.25 4.19 10.09
C THR A 144 -6.62 5.66 9.99
N SER A 145 -7.88 6.00 10.25
CA SER A 145 -8.39 7.38 10.32
C SER A 145 -8.10 8.02 11.68
N THR A 146 -8.33 7.27 12.74
CA THR A 146 -8.16 7.72 14.12
C THR A 146 -7.40 6.68 14.92
N GLY A 147 -6.80 7.11 16.03
CA GLY A 147 -6.12 6.22 16.97
C GLY A 147 -7.09 5.53 17.92
N GLY A 148 -6.58 4.50 18.58
CA GLY A 148 -7.34 3.76 19.60
C GLY A 148 -6.48 2.75 20.34
N ARG A 149 -7.03 2.19 21.41
CA ARG A 149 -6.44 1.12 22.21
C ARG A 149 -7.56 0.18 22.67
N ASN A 150 -7.30 -1.11 22.68
CA ASN A 150 -8.27 -2.13 23.11
C ASN A 150 -9.62 -2.04 22.39
N LEU A 151 -9.58 -1.79 21.08
CA LEU A 151 -10.78 -1.67 20.26
C LEU A 151 -11.41 -3.04 20.06
N THR A 152 -12.72 -3.12 20.25
CA THR A 152 -13.49 -4.28 19.74
C THR A 152 -13.55 -4.25 18.21
N PRO A 153 -13.79 -5.38 17.51
CA PRO A 153 -13.93 -5.35 16.06
C PRO A 153 -14.99 -4.36 15.56
N GLY A 154 -16.12 -4.23 16.27
CA GLY A 154 -17.16 -3.26 15.90
C GLY A 154 -16.75 -1.79 16.09
N GLU A 155 -15.83 -1.49 16.99
CA GLU A 155 -15.22 -0.17 17.12
C GLU A 155 -14.14 0.04 16.08
N ALA A 156 -13.27 -0.94 15.88
CA ALA A 156 -12.15 -0.90 14.96
C ALA A 156 -12.59 -0.54 13.52
N GLN A 157 -13.74 -1.04 13.06
CA GLN A 157 -14.30 -0.72 11.75
C GLN A 157 -14.41 0.79 11.50
N ARG A 158 -14.74 1.58 12.51
CA ARG A 158 -14.89 3.04 12.40
C ARG A 158 -13.55 3.79 12.40
N HIS A 159 -12.46 3.10 12.67
CA HIS A 159 -11.10 3.65 12.70
C HIS A 159 -10.35 3.42 11.37
N ILE A 160 -10.99 2.85 10.36
CA ILE A 160 -10.41 2.59 9.05
C ILE A 160 -10.75 3.74 8.10
N ALA A 161 -9.74 4.34 7.48
CA ALA A 161 -9.90 5.46 6.55
C ALA A 161 -10.25 5.00 5.14
N GLY A 162 -9.55 3.99 4.64
CA GLY A 162 -9.66 3.48 3.29
C GLY A 162 -8.52 2.56 2.94
N VAL A 163 -8.55 2.01 1.73
CA VAL A 163 -7.61 1.01 1.24
C VAL A 163 -6.73 1.52 0.11
N THR A 164 -5.55 0.93 -0.04
CA THR A 164 -4.66 1.14 -1.18
C THR A 164 -3.92 -0.14 -1.53
N ILE A 165 -3.41 -0.23 -2.76
CA ILE A 165 -2.54 -1.32 -3.19
C ILE A 165 -1.20 -1.19 -2.48
N PHE A 166 -0.65 -2.32 -2.10
CA PHE A 166 0.64 -2.46 -1.47
C PHE A 166 1.45 -3.52 -2.22
N ASN A 167 2.68 -3.18 -2.59
CA ASN A 167 3.63 -4.09 -3.18
C ASN A 167 4.78 -4.28 -2.20
N ASP A 168 4.78 -5.41 -1.51
CA ASP A 168 5.86 -5.76 -0.59
C ASP A 168 7.02 -6.40 -1.34
N VAL A 169 7.82 -5.54 -1.96
CA VAL A 169 8.94 -5.96 -2.81
C VAL A 169 9.93 -6.82 -2.03
N SER A 170 10.21 -8.00 -2.56
CA SER A 170 10.89 -9.07 -1.83
C SER A 170 12.21 -9.46 -2.49
N ALA A 171 13.28 -9.54 -1.70
CA ALA A 171 14.52 -10.22 -2.05
C ALA A 171 14.46 -11.66 -1.53
N ARG A 172 13.94 -12.59 -2.34
CA ARG A 172 13.50 -13.91 -1.87
C ARG A 172 14.62 -14.80 -1.34
N ASP A 173 15.74 -14.83 -2.03
CA ASP A 173 16.91 -15.62 -1.63
C ASP A 173 17.40 -15.24 -0.22
N ILE A 174 17.55 -13.93 0.07
CA ILE A 174 17.93 -13.50 1.41
C ILE A 174 16.78 -13.60 2.41
N GLN A 175 15.53 -13.35 2.02
CA GLN A 175 14.37 -13.47 2.89
C GLN A 175 14.25 -14.89 3.47
N VAL A 176 14.27 -15.93 2.61
CA VAL A 176 14.18 -17.33 3.05
C VAL A 176 15.38 -17.71 3.89
N PHE A 177 16.58 -17.23 3.52
CA PHE A 177 17.80 -17.52 4.25
C PHE A 177 17.79 -16.88 5.66
N GLU A 178 17.45 -15.59 5.80
CA GLU A 178 17.39 -14.93 7.10
C GLU A 178 16.28 -15.46 8.01
N MET A 179 15.11 -15.80 7.43
CA MET A 179 13.98 -16.36 8.20
C MET A 179 14.25 -17.76 8.77
N SER A 180 15.29 -18.47 8.29
CA SER A 180 15.73 -19.72 8.89
C SER A 180 16.16 -19.56 10.37
N LEU A 181 16.45 -18.32 10.79
CA LEU A 181 16.75 -17.97 12.18
C LEU A 181 15.49 -17.71 13.02
N THR A 182 14.29 -17.87 12.45
CA THR A 182 12.99 -17.59 13.10
C THR A 182 12.80 -16.13 13.55
N ILE A 183 13.55 -15.20 12.96
CA ILE A 183 13.44 -13.73 13.11
C ILE A 183 13.38 -13.12 11.71
N GLY A 184 12.64 -12.08 11.57
CA GLY A 184 12.48 -11.35 10.32
C GLY A 184 11.09 -11.50 9.73
N PRO A 185 10.88 -11.10 8.45
CA PRO A 185 11.95 -10.67 7.52
C PRO A 185 12.55 -9.30 7.88
N SER A 186 13.75 -9.02 7.39
CA SER A 186 14.42 -7.71 7.48
C SER A 186 15.08 -7.32 6.15
N LYS A 187 16.32 -7.75 5.88
CA LYS A 187 17.00 -7.43 4.60
C LYS A 187 16.24 -7.90 3.36
N GLY A 188 15.45 -8.97 3.49
CA GLY A 188 14.58 -9.47 2.42
C GLY A 188 13.45 -8.52 2.03
N LYS A 189 13.10 -7.54 2.89
CA LYS A 189 11.93 -6.65 2.73
C LYS A 189 12.24 -5.16 2.93
N ASP A 190 13.18 -4.79 3.80
CA ASP A 190 13.40 -3.41 4.27
C ASP A 190 13.94 -2.43 3.21
N PHE A 191 14.20 -2.88 1.98
CA PHE A 191 14.88 -2.08 0.95
C PHE A 191 13.93 -1.31 0.04
N CYS A 192 12.71 -1.78 -0.17
CA CYS A 192 11.74 -1.17 -1.06
C CYS A 192 10.34 -1.68 -0.80
N THR A 193 9.38 -0.77 -0.76
CA THR A 193 7.95 -1.07 -0.72
C THR A 193 7.22 -0.04 -1.56
N ALA A 194 6.28 -0.46 -2.43
CA ALA A 194 5.49 0.50 -3.20
C ALA A 194 4.03 0.52 -2.73
N MET A 195 3.40 1.72 -2.70
CA MET A 195 1.97 1.86 -2.39
C MET A 195 1.30 2.96 -3.20
N GLY A 196 0.03 2.74 -3.50
CA GLY A 196 -0.80 3.68 -4.26
C GLY A 196 -1.82 2.95 -5.15
N PRO A 197 -2.35 3.60 -6.20
CA PRO A 197 -2.08 4.98 -6.61
C PRO A 197 -2.84 6.03 -5.79
N CYS A 198 -3.90 5.62 -5.09
CA CYS A 198 -4.73 6.47 -4.23
C CYS A 198 -5.27 5.67 -3.05
N VAL A 199 -6.00 6.32 -2.17
CA VAL A 199 -6.79 5.65 -1.12
C VAL A 199 -8.24 5.68 -1.54
N LEU A 200 -8.86 4.50 -1.69
CA LEU A 200 -10.29 4.34 -1.83
C LEU A 200 -10.92 4.35 -0.44
N THR A 201 -11.84 5.25 -0.20
CA THR A 201 -12.48 5.42 1.12
C THR A 201 -13.46 4.28 1.44
N MET A 202 -13.66 3.98 2.72
CA MET A 202 -14.41 2.78 3.15
C MET A 202 -15.89 2.79 2.77
N ASP A 203 -16.47 3.93 2.43
CA ASP A 203 -17.84 4.04 1.90
C ASP A 203 -17.99 3.48 0.47
N GLU A 204 -16.87 3.31 -0.26
CA GLU A 204 -16.84 2.71 -1.60
C GLU A 204 -16.22 1.30 -1.63
N VAL A 205 -15.87 0.72 -0.47
CA VAL A 205 -15.19 -0.58 -0.38
C VAL A 205 -16.10 -1.65 0.23
N ASP A 206 -16.30 -2.73 -0.51
CA ASP A 206 -16.64 -4.02 0.09
C ASP A 206 -15.34 -4.82 0.28
N GLU A 207 -14.88 -4.89 1.53
CA GLU A 207 -13.59 -5.49 1.88
C GLU A 207 -13.43 -6.97 1.50
N TRP A 208 -14.54 -7.66 1.18
CA TRP A 208 -14.55 -9.08 0.82
C TRP A 208 -14.71 -9.33 -0.69
N SER A 209 -14.81 -8.29 -1.52
CA SER A 209 -15.10 -8.42 -2.94
C SER A 209 -14.13 -7.70 -3.87
N VAL A 210 -12.98 -7.25 -3.36
CA VAL A 210 -11.97 -6.59 -4.20
C VAL A 210 -11.23 -7.63 -5.03
N GLU A 211 -11.40 -7.54 -6.36
CA GLU A 211 -10.64 -8.34 -7.32
C GLU A 211 -9.27 -7.70 -7.56
N MET A 212 -8.24 -8.52 -7.63
CA MET A 212 -6.86 -8.07 -7.75
C MET A 212 -6.12 -8.81 -8.86
N SER A 213 -5.21 -8.12 -9.54
CA SER A 213 -4.35 -8.74 -10.54
C SER A 213 -2.94 -8.13 -10.55
N ALA A 214 -1.96 -8.93 -10.97
CA ALA A 214 -0.59 -8.48 -11.21
C ALA A 214 -0.18 -8.78 -12.65
N ARG A 215 0.42 -7.79 -13.31
CA ARG A 215 1.00 -7.92 -14.64
C ARG A 215 2.46 -7.54 -14.60
N VAL A 216 3.23 -8.23 -15.42
CA VAL A 216 4.63 -7.87 -15.68
C VAL A 216 4.77 -7.66 -17.18
N ASN A 217 5.16 -6.45 -17.60
CA ASN A 217 5.22 -6.03 -18.99
C ASN A 217 3.89 -6.27 -19.76
N GLY A 218 2.76 -6.06 -19.08
CA GLY A 218 1.42 -6.28 -19.62
C GLY A 218 0.94 -7.73 -19.62
N GLU A 219 1.82 -8.73 -19.37
CA GLU A 219 1.43 -10.13 -19.22
C GLU A 219 0.83 -10.38 -17.85
N LEU A 220 -0.35 -11.00 -17.78
CA LEU A 220 -0.98 -11.39 -16.52
C LEU A 220 -0.17 -12.53 -15.87
N TRP A 221 0.38 -12.27 -14.68
CA TRP A 221 1.09 -13.27 -13.89
C TRP A 221 0.23 -13.82 -12.76
N ALA A 222 -0.53 -12.96 -12.10
CA ALA A 222 -1.31 -13.35 -10.94
C ALA A 222 -2.70 -12.70 -10.94
N SER A 223 -3.66 -13.37 -10.31
CA SER A 223 -4.98 -12.82 -9.97
C SER A 223 -5.46 -13.42 -8.66
N GLY A 224 -6.23 -12.67 -7.90
CA GLY A 224 -6.77 -13.10 -6.62
C GLY A 224 -7.89 -12.18 -6.15
N THR A 225 -8.39 -12.44 -4.98
CA THR A 225 -9.48 -11.66 -4.38
C THR A 225 -9.29 -11.55 -2.88
N THR A 226 -9.75 -10.45 -2.31
CA THR A 226 -9.74 -10.26 -0.85
C THR A 226 -10.64 -11.22 -0.10
N LYS A 227 -11.53 -11.93 -0.78
CA LYS A 227 -12.45 -12.93 -0.19
C LYS A 227 -11.73 -14.10 0.47
N GLU A 228 -10.51 -14.42 0.03
CA GLU A 228 -9.76 -15.59 0.47
C GLU A 228 -8.98 -15.39 1.77
N ARG A 229 -8.96 -14.16 2.31
CA ARG A 229 -8.28 -13.90 3.57
C ARG A 229 -9.05 -14.43 4.76
N GLN A 230 -8.34 -14.68 5.85
CA GLN A 230 -8.89 -15.29 7.05
C GLN A 230 -9.53 -14.27 8.02
N PHE A 231 -8.99 -13.06 8.11
CA PHE A 231 -9.42 -12.03 9.07
C PHE A 231 -9.95 -10.80 8.35
N SER A 232 -11.02 -10.18 8.87
CA SER A 232 -11.50 -8.87 8.42
C SER A 232 -10.51 -7.76 8.81
N PHE A 233 -10.63 -6.60 8.17
CA PHE A 233 -9.85 -5.41 8.54
C PHE A 233 -10.07 -5.05 10.02
N ALA A 234 -11.31 -5.13 10.47
CA ALA A 234 -11.69 -4.81 11.82
C ALA A 234 -11.07 -5.78 12.85
N GLU A 235 -11.00 -7.07 12.55
CA GLU A 235 -10.35 -8.06 13.42
C GLU A 235 -8.83 -7.84 13.50
N VAL A 236 -8.17 -7.55 12.36
CA VAL A 236 -6.75 -7.23 12.33
C VAL A 236 -6.45 -5.99 13.17
N LEU A 237 -7.24 -4.92 13.02
CA LEU A 237 -7.06 -3.68 13.78
C LEU A 237 -7.39 -3.87 15.27
N SER A 238 -8.43 -4.62 15.59
CA SER A 238 -8.79 -4.98 16.97
C SER A 238 -7.64 -5.70 17.66
N TRP A 239 -7.09 -6.73 17.02
CA TRP A 239 -5.94 -7.48 17.54
C TRP A 239 -4.71 -6.58 17.72
N ALA A 240 -4.39 -5.75 16.73
CA ALA A 240 -3.27 -4.83 16.79
C ALA A 240 -3.38 -3.79 17.91
N SER A 241 -4.60 -3.41 18.29
CA SER A 241 -4.86 -2.43 19.34
C SER A 241 -4.90 -3.02 20.76
N LEU A 242 -4.86 -4.36 20.87
CA LEU A 242 -4.93 -5.02 22.18
C LEU A 242 -3.66 -4.71 22.98
N ASP A 243 -3.83 -3.94 24.06
CA ASP A 243 -2.77 -3.41 24.91
C ASP A 243 -1.68 -2.60 24.21
N GLU A 244 -1.91 -2.21 22.95
CA GLU A 244 -1.05 -1.35 22.14
C GLU A 244 -1.82 -0.14 21.60
N ASP A 245 -1.19 1.04 21.61
CA ASP A 245 -1.79 2.23 20.98
C ASP A 245 -1.62 2.17 19.47
N VAL A 246 -2.72 2.33 18.75
CA VAL A 246 -2.76 2.59 17.30
C VAL A 246 -3.00 4.07 17.07
N TYR A 247 -2.39 4.64 16.05
CA TYR A 247 -2.42 6.07 15.75
C TYR A 247 -3.01 6.33 14.35
N PRO A 248 -3.53 7.54 14.09
CA PRO A 248 -3.94 7.93 12.73
C PRO A 248 -2.80 7.79 11.73
N GLY A 249 -3.12 7.34 10.51
CA GLY A 249 -2.16 7.19 9.42
C GLY A 249 -1.20 6.00 9.57
N GLU A 250 -1.46 5.05 10.46
CA GLU A 250 -0.78 3.76 10.42
C GLU A 250 -1.34 2.92 9.27
N PHE A 251 -0.49 2.13 8.64
CA PHE A 251 -0.86 1.25 7.53
C PHE A 251 -0.79 -0.22 7.93
N PHE A 252 -1.78 -0.97 7.51
CA PHE A 252 -1.96 -2.40 7.76
C PHE A 252 -2.10 -3.10 6.42
N ALA A 253 -1.00 -3.66 5.89
CA ALA A 253 -1.05 -4.58 4.77
C ALA A 253 -1.60 -5.92 5.25
N LEU A 254 -2.36 -6.60 4.40
CA LEU A 254 -3.08 -7.81 4.81
C LEU A 254 -2.44 -9.09 4.30
N GLY A 255 -1.29 -8.96 3.65
CA GLY A 255 -0.57 -10.06 3.04
C GLY A 255 -0.94 -10.29 1.60
N THR A 256 -0.09 -11.03 0.93
CA THR A 256 -0.21 -11.39 -0.47
C THR A 256 -1.40 -12.33 -0.70
N VAL A 257 -2.20 -12.08 -1.75
CA VAL A 257 -3.22 -13.05 -2.19
C VAL A 257 -2.56 -14.35 -2.64
N GLY A 258 -3.26 -15.49 -2.53
CA GLY A 258 -2.72 -16.78 -2.95
C GLY A 258 -2.32 -16.77 -4.44
N GLY A 259 -1.12 -17.22 -4.77
CA GLY A 259 -0.55 -17.11 -6.12
C GLY A 259 -0.18 -15.69 -6.53
N GLY A 260 -0.15 -14.74 -5.60
CA GLY A 260 0.01 -13.30 -5.83
C GLY A 260 1.45 -12.81 -5.93
N CYS A 261 2.44 -13.69 -6.02
CA CYS A 261 3.85 -13.32 -6.14
C CYS A 261 4.61 -14.22 -7.12
N GLY A 262 5.74 -13.74 -7.61
CA GLY A 262 6.58 -14.49 -8.55
C GLY A 262 7.16 -15.77 -7.92
N TYR A 263 7.48 -15.76 -6.63
CA TYR A 263 7.98 -16.93 -5.91
C TYR A 263 7.03 -18.12 -6.01
N GLU A 264 5.73 -17.93 -5.77
CA GLU A 264 4.75 -19.02 -5.88
C GLU A 264 4.60 -19.55 -7.31
N LEU A 265 4.91 -18.71 -8.31
CA LEU A 265 4.85 -19.04 -9.73
C LEU A 265 6.18 -19.59 -10.29
N ASP A 266 7.25 -19.61 -9.48
CA ASP A 266 8.64 -19.86 -9.90
C ASP A 266 9.07 -18.94 -11.06
N ARG A 267 8.68 -17.65 -10.99
CA ARG A 267 8.95 -16.60 -11.98
C ARG A 267 9.53 -15.37 -11.30
N TRP A 268 10.53 -14.77 -11.91
CA TRP A 268 11.30 -13.68 -11.32
C TRP A 268 11.24 -12.44 -12.21
N ILE A 269 10.92 -11.29 -11.62
CA ILE A 269 11.01 -10.00 -12.31
C ILE A 269 12.47 -9.68 -12.65
N GLN A 270 12.67 -8.95 -13.75
CA GLN A 270 13.99 -8.63 -14.29
C GLN A 270 14.23 -7.11 -14.32
N PRO A 271 15.48 -6.66 -14.37
CA PRO A 271 15.78 -5.22 -14.52
C PRO A 271 15.11 -4.66 -15.77
N GLY A 272 14.39 -3.53 -15.59
CA GLY A 272 13.66 -2.88 -16.67
C GLY A 272 12.23 -3.36 -16.87
N ASP A 273 11.79 -4.41 -16.20
CA ASP A 273 10.39 -4.81 -16.20
C ASP A 273 9.50 -3.71 -15.61
N ILE A 274 8.24 -3.71 -16.04
CA ILE A 274 7.18 -2.89 -15.44
C ILE A 274 6.26 -3.84 -14.68
N VAL A 275 6.17 -3.64 -13.37
CA VAL A 275 5.22 -4.35 -12.51
C VAL A 275 3.99 -3.49 -12.32
N GLU A 276 2.82 -4.03 -12.63
CA GLU A 276 1.52 -3.38 -12.48
C GLU A 276 0.64 -4.22 -11.57
N LEU A 277 0.27 -3.67 -10.43
CA LEU A 277 -0.68 -4.25 -9.49
C LEU A 277 -1.99 -3.49 -9.58
N GLU A 278 -3.08 -4.22 -9.80
CA GLU A 278 -4.42 -3.67 -9.94
C GLU A 278 -5.34 -4.18 -8.83
N ALA A 279 -6.15 -3.30 -8.29
CA ALA A 279 -7.24 -3.65 -7.39
C ALA A 279 -8.52 -2.90 -7.80
N SER A 280 -9.63 -3.61 -7.89
CA SER A 280 -10.91 -3.05 -8.34
C SER A 280 -11.34 -1.89 -7.45
N GLY A 281 -11.71 -0.76 -8.09
CA GLY A 281 -12.05 0.49 -7.41
C GLY A 281 -10.86 1.35 -7.00
N VAL A 282 -9.69 0.77 -6.71
CA VAL A 282 -8.47 1.51 -6.32
C VAL A 282 -7.69 2.01 -7.55
N GLY A 283 -7.58 1.17 -8.58
CA GLY A 283 -6.83 1.46 -9.80
C GLY A 283 -5.57 0.60 -9.95
N VAL A 284 -4.55 1.17 -10.59
CA VAL A 284 -3.30 0.47 -10.93
C VAL A 284 -2.10 1.17 -10.29
N LEU A 285 -1.33 0.43 -9.53
CA LEU A 285 0.00 0.82 -9.05
C LEU A 285 1.04 0.24 -10.03
N SER A 286 1.71 1.11 -10.78
CA SER A 286 2.69 0.72 -11.80
C SER A 286 4.07 1.25 -11.43
N ASN A 287 5.06 0.36 -11.42
CA ASN A 287 6.44 0.69 -11.04
C ASN A 287 7.45 0.00 -11.97
N PRO A 288 8.46 0.72 -12.49
CA PRO A 288 9.58 0.11 -13.19
C PRO A 288 10.55 -0.57 -12.22
N VAL A 289 11.08 -1.72 -12.62
CA VAL A 289 12.12 -2.44 -11.88
C VAL A 289 13.48 -1.86 -12.20
N GLY A 290 14.23 -1.46 -11.16
CA GLY A 290 15.57 -0.90 -11.30
C GLY A 290 16.63 -1.94 -11.68
N THR A 291 17.82 -1.46 -12.01
CA THR A 291 18.99 -2.32 -12.19
C THR A 291 19.56 -2.72 -10.81
N LYS A 292 20.09 -3.94 -10.74
CA LYS A 292 20.78 -4.41 -9.54
C LYS A 292 21.90 -3.45 -9.13
N GLN A 293 21.90 -3.02 -7.89
CA GLN A 293 22.93 -2.15 -7.34
C GLN A 293 24.28 -2.85 -7.29
N ILE A 294 25.34 -2.08 -7.45
CA ILE A 294 26.71 -2.59 -7.29
C ILE A 294 27.12 -2.43 -5.82
N ARG A 295 27.52 -3.53 -5.21
CA ARG A 295 28.04 -3.50 -3.83
C ARG A 295 29.38 -2.75 -3.79
N PRO A 296 29.50 -1.66 -3.02
CA PRO A 296 30.79 -0.96 -2.86
C PRO A 296 31.83 -1.88 -2.20
N ASP A 297 33.09 -1.68 -2.58
CA ASP A 297 34.21 -2.45 -2.00
C ASP A 297 34.24 -2.32 -0.48
N GLY A 298 34.34 -3.45 0.20
CA GLY A 298 34.38 -3.52 1.66
C GLY A 298 33.04 -3.25 2.38
N ALA A 299 31.96 -2.94 1.66
CA ALA A 299 30.66 -2.76 2.27
C ALA A 299 30.02 -4.10 2.72
N GLY A 300 29.32 -4.07 3.85
CA GLY A 300 28.67 -5.24 4.45
C GLY A 300 29.63 -6.16 5.21
N LEU A 301 29.26 -7.42 5.35
CA LEU A 301 30.01 -8.40 6.12
C LEU A 301 30.91 -9.27 5.23
N ALA A 302 32.16 -9.45 5.60
CA ALA A 302 33.09 -10.36 4.90
C ALA A 302 32.64 -11.84 4.94
N THR A 303 31.84 -12.20 5.92
CA THR A 303 31.29 -13.54 6.08
C THR A 303 30.05 -13.82 5.23
N TYR A 304 29.45 -12.79 4.60
CA TYR A 304 28.30 -12.98 3.73
C TYR A 304 28.76 -13.08 2.27
N HIS A 305 28.62 -14.28 1.71
CA HIS A 305 29.01 -14.62 0.34
C HIS A 305 27.82 -14.78 -0.64
N GLY A 306 26.63 -14.38 -0.22
CA GLY A 306 25.37 -14.53 -0.96
C GLY A 306 24.43 -15.53 -0.29
N SER A 307 23.16 -15.49 -0.69
CA SER A 307 22.13 -16.43 -0.25
C SER A 307 21.95 -17.52 -1.32
N PRO A 308 21.53 -18.73 -0.94
CA PRO A 308 21.16 -19.77 -1.90
C PRO A 308 19.96 -19.30 -2.74
N GLU A 309 19.94 -19.70 -4.00
CA GLU A 309 18.74 -19.57 -4.84
C GLU A 309 17.59 -20.38 -4.24
N VAL A 310 16.40 -19.82 -4.28
CA VAL A 310 15.20 -20.42 -3.70
C VAL A 310 14.13 -20.64 -4.76
N HIS A 311 13.36 -21.71 -4.57
CA HIS A 311 12.22 -22.09 -5.38
C HIS A 311 11.06 -22.50 -4.47
N PRO A 312 9.80 -22.37 -4.92
CA PRO A 312 8.67 -22.86 -4.15
C PRO A 312 8.77 -24.38 -3.95
N ALA A 313 8.28 -24.83 -2.81
CA ALA A 313 8.20 -26.27 -2.55
C ALA A 313 7.28 -26.89 -3.62
N ARG A 314 7.82 -27.77 -4.48
CA ARG A 314 7.02 -28.54 -5.42
C ARG A 314 6.14 -29.50 -4.62
N SER A 315 4.83 -29.44 -4.79
CA SER A 315 3.92 -30.48 -4.28
C SER A 315 4.31 -31.81 -4.92
N GLU A 316 4.79 -32.76 -4.12
CA GLU A 316 4.96 -34.16 -4.53
C GLU A 316 3.64 -34.82 -4.86
#